data_e64a46c3e54aaa9536b6b15996be431d
#
_entry.id   e64a46c3e54aaa9536b6b15996be431d
#
_cell.length_a   1.000
_cell.length_b   1.000
_cell.length_c   1.000
_cell.angle_alpha   90.00
_cell.angle_beta   90.00
_cell.angle_gamma   90.00
#
_symmetry.space_group_name_H-M   'P 1'
#
loop_
_entity.id
_entity.type
_entity.pdbx_description
1 polymer ?
#
loop_
_entity_poly.entity_id
_entity_poly.type
_entity_poly.pdbx_seq_one_letter_code
_entity_poly.pdbx_strand_id
1 'polypeptide(L)'
;FNPVAYKFADETTFELFTNLTQHVDLFDEIKSQTVYLDDYTIPRNERPDQTAFKLYGNASYYWTFYLANDHIRTNGWPLTLNEVQTAAQKSYPHSMVTVKLQQPDVVDYYDDDNKPIFRTKLVGTAPDNFEVGSIVTGSTSGTKGRIIKRDLALGTFVIDTENVVTRSEITDQVVTPNSNGILELERTDVTEAETFTSPKLWSLLKDDELVAASLYDIEINPFGRKVTLRNIPFDPGSTYKLTYYINSKNLSDGTFVAGEGLSYRNPAGTDTSMLVHGEMPQYLGTHHYEDANGRFIDINPLDQTKPSGAIEKTMKDYLDDQNEALRQIKVIKPDQIDGLVQRFRQLMGQ
;
A
#
# COMPACT_ATOMS: atom_id res chain seq x y z
N PHE A 1 15.16 -5.31 35.21
CA PHE A 1 14.65 -6.50 34.52
C PHE A 1 15.39 -7.73 35.02
N ASN A 2 14.65 -8.74 35.52
CA ASN A 2 15.26 -9.99 35.95
C ASN A 2 15.81 -10.70 34.71
N PRO A 3 17.06 -11.17 34.71
CA PRO A 3 17.63 -11.89 33.61
C PRO A 3 16.93 -13.24 33.43
N VAL A 4 16.72 -13.64 32.18
CA VAL A 4 16.22 -14.96 31.82
C VAL A 4 17.37 -15.75 31.22
N ALA A 5 17.61 -16.95 31.77
CA ALA A 5 18.60 -17.86 31.22
C ALA A 5 18.03 -18.54 29.96
N TYR A 6 18.69 -18.39 28.83
CA TYR A 6 18.32 -19.00 27.55
C TYR A 6 19.47 -19.87 27.04
N LYS A 7 19.14 -21.00 26.45
CA LYS A 7 20.09 -21.92 25.83
C LYS A 7 19.78 -22.06 24.35
N PHE A 8 20.73 -21.68 23.50
CA PHE A 8 20.62 -21.95 22.07
C PHE A 8 20.84 -23.45 21.77
N ALA A 9 20.23 -23.94 20.71
CA ALA A 9 20.12 -25.38 20.43
C ALA A 9 21.46 -26.14 20.39
N ASP A 10 22.54 -25.45 20.00
CA ASP A 10 23.87 -26.07 19.80
C ASP A 10 24.89 -25.72 20.90
N GLU A 11 24.47 -25.02 21.95
CA GLU A 11 25.37 -24.58 23.00
C GLU A 11 25.21 -25.41 24.28
N THR A 12 26.30 -25.58 25.01
CA THR A 12 26.32 -26.29 26.31
C THR A 12 26.09 -25.35 27.49
N THR A 13 26.22 -24.05 27.29
CA THR A 13 26.10 -23.01 28.31
C THR A 13 24.81 -22.22 28.20
N PHE A 14 24.31 -21.72 29.33
CA PHE A 14 23.19 -20.78 29.36
C PHE A 14 23.72 -19.35 29.27
N GLU A 15 23.12 -18.57 28.42
CA GLU A 15 23.34 -17.12 28.37
C GLU A 15 22.21 -16.38 29.10
N LEU A 16 22.56 -15.28 29.76
CA LEU A 16 21.62 -14.45 30.48
C LEU A 16 21.19 -13.28 29.61
N PHE A 17 19.92 -13.26 29.26
CA PHE A 17 19.30 -12.16 28.50
C PHE A 17 18.43 -11.30 29.42
N THR A 18 18.37 -10.01 29.13
CA THR A 18 17.40 -9.12 29.77
C THR A 18 16.00 -9.53 29.41
N ASN A 19 15.14 -9.80 30.40
CA ASN A 19 13.74 -10.16 30.10
C ASN A 19 12.96 -8.95 29.62
N LEU A 20 12.81 -8.80 28.32
CA LEU A 20 12.03 -7.74 27.69
C LEU A 20 10.52 -7.98 27.71
N THR A 21 10.08 -9.17 28.15
CA THR A 21 8.65 -9.52 28.22
C THR A 21 8.00 -9.10 29.54
N GLN A 22 8.78 -8.67 30.54
CA GLN A 22 8.22 -8.13 31.76
C GLN A 22 7.54 -6.80 31.48
N HIS A 23 6.25 -6.77 31.69
CA HIS A 23 5.41 -5.60 31.52
C HIS A 23 4.90 -5.15 32.89
N VAL A 24 5.11 -3.89 33.21
CA VAL A 24 4.54 -3.24 34.38
C VAL A 24 3.62 -2.13 33.91
N ASP A 25 2.40 -2.12 34.39
CA ASP A 25 1.41 -1.09 34.07
C ASP A 25 0.87 -0.44 35.35
N LEU A 26 0.34 0.76 35.23
CA LEU A 26 -0.44 1.38 36.28
C LEU A 26 -1.86 0.82 36.26
N PHE A 27 -2.43 0.60 37.44
CA PHE A 27 -3.84 0.25 37.52
C PHE A 27 -4.72 1.35 36.93
N ASP A 28 -5.77 0.97 36.21
CA ASP A 28 -6.66 1.91 35.55
C ASP A 28 -7.32 2.92 36.50
N GLU A 29 -7.53 2.50 37.77
CA GLU A 29 -8.00 3.37 38.84
C GLU A 29 -7.01 4.54 39.09
N ILE A 30 -5.71 4.29 39.01
CA ILE A 30 -4.67 5.33 39.21
C ILE A 30 -4.61 6.24 37.99
N LYS A 31 -4.74 5.69 36.77
CA LYS A 31 -4.76 6.45 35.51
C LYS A 31 -5.94 7.42 35.42
N SER A 32 -7.03 7.14 36.13
CA SER A 32 -8.23 7.99 36.18
C SER A 32 -8.21 9.07 37.28
N GLN A 33 -7.29 8.97 38.23
CA GLN A 33 -7.29 9.87 39.41
C GLN A 33 -6.45 11.13 39.19
N THR A 34 -7.11 12.29 39.22
CA THR A 34 -6.47 13.62 39.16
C THR A 34 -5.59 13.94 40.35
N VAL A 35 -5.64 13.15 41.40
CA VAL A 35 -4.76 13.30 42.60
C VAL A 35 -3.29 13.05 42.24
N TYR A 36 -3.02 12.08 41.36
CA TYR A 36 -1.67 11.67 40.99
C TYR A 36 -1.22 12.17 39.63
N LEU A 37 -2.15 12.49 38.74
CA LEU A 37 -1.91 12.83 37.35
C LEU A 37 -2.44 14.23 37.00
N ASP A 38 -1.69 14.92 36.16
CA ASP A 38 -2.10 16.18 35.53
C ASP A 38 -2.21 15.98 34.01
N ASP A 39 -3.09 16.76 33.38
CA ASP A 39 -3.17 16.82 31.92
C ASP A 39 -2.04 17.71 31.38
N TYR A 40 -1.34 17.23 30.37
CA TYR A 40 -0.23 17.94 29.75
C TYR A 40 -0.31 17.85 28.23
N THR A 41 -0.10 18.98 27.57
CA THR A 41 -0.01 19.03 26.11
C THR A 41 1.45 19.10 25.69
N ILE A 42 1.93 18.06 25.01
CA ILE A 42 3.30 18.00 24.50
C ILE A 42 3.52 19.12 23.48
N PRO A 43 4.49 20.02 23.67
CA PRO A 43 4.84 21.02 22.65
C PRO A 43 5.30 20.35 21.35
N ARG A 44 5.03 21.03 20.21
CA ARG A 44 5.49 20.52 18.90
C ARG A 44 7.01 20.39 18.88
N ASN A 45 7.50 19.31 18.29
CA ASN A 45 8.93 18.98 18.14
C ASN A 45 9.67 18.72 19.44
N GLU A 46 8.96 18.54 20.57
CA GLU A 46 9.60 18.22 21.84
C GLU A 46 9.76 16.71 22.01
N ARG A 47 10.96 16.29 22.40
CA ARG A 47 11.28 14.88 22.64
C ARG A 47 10.88 14.47 24.05
N PRO A 48 10.61 13.16 24.31
CA PRO A 48 10.19 12.68 25.64
C PRO A 48 11.21 12.97 26.74
N ASP A 49 12.51 12.89 26.45
CA ASP A 49 13.58 13.21 27.38
C ASP A 49 13.62 14.71 27.76
N GLN A 50 13.34 15.58 26.80
CA GLN A 50 13.25 17.03 27.02
C GLN A 50 12.01 17.38 27.86
N THR A 51 10.85 16.77 27.55
CA THR A 51 9.64 16.93 28.33
C THR A 51 9.85 16.46 29.77
N ALA A 52 10.51 15.29 29.98
CA ALA A 52 10.81 14.79 31.33
C ALA A 52 11.76 15.71 32.08
N PHE A 53 12.76 16.27 31.40
CA PHE A 53 13.66 17.22 32.02
C PHE A 53 12.95 18.52 32.46
N LYS A 54 12.05 19.03 31.62
CA LYS A 54 11.26 20.22 31.95
C LYS A 54 10.34 20.01 33.15
N LEU A 55 9.63 18.88 33.18
CA LEU A 55 8.64 18.58 34.20
C LEU A 55 9.26 18.12 35.52
N TYR A 56 10.32 17.32 35.47
CA TYR A 56 10.86 16.58 36.61
C TYR A 56 12.32 16.92 36.95
N GLY A 57 12.97 17.77 36.12
CA GLY A 57 14.41 18.03 36.27
C GLY A 57 15.30 16.84 35.90
N ASN A 58 14.74 15.74 35.43
CA ASN A 58 15.46 14.51 35.10
C ASN A 58 14.96 13.89 33.80
N ALA A 59 15.80 13.89 32.77
CA ALA A 59 15.49 13.36 31.46
C ALA A 59 15.22 11.83 31.47
N SER A 60 15.82 11.10 32.46
CA SER A 60 15.64 9.64 32.53
C SER A 60 14.23 9.19 32.94
N TYR A 61 13.36 10.10 33.36
CA TYR A 61 11.99 9.78 33.77
C TYR A 61 11.00 9.75 32.59
N TYR A 62 11.45 9.91 31.35
CA TYR A 62 10.62 9.90 30.13
C TYR A 62 9.73 8.65 29.97
N TRP A 63 10.16 7.49 30.48
CA TRP A 63 9.41 6.23 30.42
C TRP A 63 8.08 6.30 31.18
N THR A 64 7.96 7.19 32.18
CA THR A 64 6.73 7.34 32.97
C THR A 64 5.55 7.85 32.12
N PHE A 65 5.82 8.58 31.04
CA PHE A 65 4.78 9.00 30.10
C PHE A 65 4.11 7.81 29.42
N TYR A 66 4.91 6.83 28.97
CA TYR A 66 4.39 5.61 28.34
C TYR A 66 3.69 4.70 29.36
N LEU A 67 4.05 4.76 30.61
CA LEU A 67 3.39 4.03 31.68
C LEU A 67 2.00 4.62 32.01
N ALA A 68 1.86 5.95 31.97
CA ALA A 68 0.63 6.63 32.30
C ALA A 68 -0.37 6.73 31.11
N ASN A 69 0.10 6.49 29.87
CA ASN A 69 -0.68 6.74 28.66
C ASN A 69 -0.59 5.59 27.66
N ASP A 70 -1.63 4.78 27.59
CA ASP A 70 -1.67 3.61 26.71
C ASP A 70 -1.62 3.97 25.22
N HIS A 71 -2.21 5.11 24.84
CA HIS A 71 -2.25 5.56 23.47
C HIS A 71 -0.85 5.89 22.90
N ILE A 72 0.03 6.56 23.68
CA ILE A 72 1.41 6.81 23.23
C ILE A 72 2.31 5.57 23.41
N ARG A 73 1.96 4.66 24.31
CA ARG A 73 2.66 3.38 24.45
C ARG A 73 2.47 2.51 23.20
N THR A 74 1.27 2.54 22.62
CA THR A 74 0.93 1.77 21.42
C THR A 74 1.38 2.45 20.13
N ASN A 75 1.16 3.77 20.01
CA ASN A 75 1.36 4.51 18.76
C ASN A 75 2.70 5.27 18.71
N GLY A 76 3.44 5.35 19.83
CA GLY A 76 4.67 6.10 19.94
C GLY A 76 4.48 7.55 20.39
N TRP A 77 5.59 8.26 20.52
CA TRP A 77 5.63 9.69 20.83
C TRP A 77 5.18 10.50 19.60
N PRO A 78 4.51 11.68 19.80
CA PRO A 78 4.11 12.52 18.68
C PRO A 78 5.29 12.88 17.77
N LEU A 79 5.08 12.73 16.49
CA LEU A 79 6.06 13.01 15.46
C LEU A 79 6.25 14.51 15.24
N THR A 80 7.42 14.90 14.80
CA THR A 80 7.67 16.25 14.29
C THR A 80 6.99 16.43 12.93
N LEU A 81 6.79 17.68 12.47
CA LEU A 81 6.18 17.95 11.17
C LEU A 81 6.91 17.26 10.00
N ASN A 82 8.23 17.21 10.05
CA ASN A 82 9.02 16.53 9.02
C ASN A 82 8.84 15.00 9.07
N GLU A 83 8.74 14.44 10.27
CA GLU A 83 8.49 13.01 10.45
C GLU A 83 7.07 12.64 10.01
N VAL A 84 6.05 13.47 10.29
CA VAL A 84 4.68 13.29 9.78
C VAL A 84 4.69 13.28 8.26
N GLN A 85 5.39 14.22 7.61
CA GLN A 85 5.50 14.22 6.16
C GLN A 85 6.17 12.97 5.62
N THR A 86 7.27 12.54 6.25
CA THR A 86 7.97 11.30 5.86
C THR A 86 7.10 10.07 6.09
N ALA A 87 6.35 10.03 7.19
CA ALA A 87 5.39 8.96 7.47
C ALA A 87 4.26 8.93 6.45
N ALA A 88 3.73 10.11 6.06
CA ALA A 88 2.71 10.22 5.02
C ALA A 88 3.20 9.69 3.67
N GLN A 89 4.41 10.08 3.25
CA GLN A 89 5.02 9.60 2.01
C GLN A 89 5.24 8.07 2.01
N LYS A 90 5.61 7.49 3.17
CA LYS A 90 5.78 6.04 3.31
C LYS A 90 4.46 5.28 3.36
N SER A 91 3.44 5.85 4.00
CA SER A 91 2.12 5.21 4.12
C SER A 91 1.30 5.31 2.84
N TYR A 92 1.54 6.35 2.04
CA TYR A 92 0.83 6.64 0.80
C TYR A 92 1.83 6.87 -0.35
N PRO A 93 2.57 5.83 -0.77
CA PRO A 93 3.70 5.97 -1.70
C PRO A 93 3.30 6.14 -3.16
N HIS A 94 2.02 5.93 -3.50
CA HIS A 94 1.57 5.88 -4.88
C HIS A 94 1.14 7.24 -5.44
N SER A 95 0.75 7.27 -6.71
CA SER A 95 0.10 8.41 -7.34
C SER A 95 -1.42 8.35 -7.17
N MET A 96 -2.04 9.50 -6.99
CA MET A 96 -3.50 9.66 -7.03
C MET A 96 -3.88 10.44 -8.29
N VAL A 97 -4.72 9.82 -9.11
CA VAL A 97 -5.26 10.45 -10.32
C VAL A 97 -6.72 10.82 -10.05
N THR A 98 -7.05 12.09 -10.24
CA THR A 98 -8.43 12.55 -10.23
C THR A 98 -9.01 12.46 -11.63
N VAL A 99 -10.21 11.90 -11.75
CA VAL A 99 -10.89 11.68 -13.02
C VAL A 99 -12.27 12.34 -13.00
N LYS A 100 -12.69 12.83 -14.15
CA LYS A 100 -14.07 13.28 -14.32
C LYS A 100 -14.92 12.05 -14.65
N LEU A 101 -15.81 11.72 -13.74
CA LEU A 101 -16.86 10.77 -14.01
C LEU A 101 -17.78 11.35 -15.09
N GLN A 102 -18.04 10.61 -16.16
CA GLN A 102 -19.15 10.96 -17.04
C GLN A 102 -20.42 10.88 -16.19
N GLN A 103 -21.25 11.92 -16.25
CA GLN A 103 -22.53 11.86 -15.58
C GLN A 103 -23.25 10.59 -16.04
N PRO A 104 -23.64 9.71 -15.11
CA PRO A 104 -24.45 8.58 -15.50
C PRO A 104 -25.77 9.10 -16.05
N ASP A 105 -26.29 8.44 -17.07
CA ASP A 105 -27.67 8.68 -17.48
C ASP A 105 -28.57 8.29 -16.30
N VAL A 106 -29.08 9.29 -15.60
CA VAL A 106 -30.03 9.11 -14.51
C VAL A 106 -31.36 8.75 -15.15
N VAL A 107 -31.73 7.48 -15.07
CA VAL A 107 -33.07 7.05 -15.43
C VAL A 107 -33.92 7.16 -14.19
N ASP A 108 -34.76 8.19 -14.12
CA ASP A 108 -35.78 8.33 -13.09
C ASP A 108 -36.88 7.29 -13.37
N TYR A 109 -37.08 6.38 -12.46
CA TYR A 109 -38.22 5.46 -12.48
C TYR A 109 -39.34 6.04 -11.61
N TYR A 110 -40.55 6.06 -12.14
CA TYR A 110 -41.77 6.44 -11.45
C TYR A 110 -42.64 5.20 -11.24
N ASP A 111 -43.36 5.11 -10.12
CA ASP A 111 -44.38 4.10 -9.92
C ASP A 111 -45.66 4.41 -10.71
N ASP A 112 -46.63 3.52 -10.68
CA ASP A 112 -47.91 3.69 -11.35
C ASP A 112 -48.70 4.91 -10.87
N ASP A 113 -48.37 5.45 -9.69
CA ASP A 113 -48.93 6.67 -9.10
C ASP A 113 -48.09 7.92 -9.42
N ASN A 114 -47.10 7.82 -10.31
CA ASN A 114 -46.19 8.88 -10.71
C ASN A 114 -45.33 9.43 -9.54
N LYS A 115 -45.06 8.63 -8.53
CA LYS A 115 -44.10 8.93 -7.47
C LYS A 115 -42.70 8.46 -7.87
N PRO A 116 -41.67 9.27 -7.68
CA PRO A 116 -40.31 8.87 -8.00
C PRO A 116 -39.91 7.68 -7.13
N ILE A 117 -39.67 6.55 -7.77
CA ILE A 117 -38.99 5.40 -7.15
C ILE A 117 -37.52 5.68 -7.31
N PHE A 118 -36.84 6.09 -6.23
CA PHE A 118 -35.41 6.30 -6.21
C PHE A 118 -34.68 4.98 -6.48
N ARG A 119 -34.51 4.64 -7.73
CA ARG A 119 -33.54 3.67 -8.22
C ARG A 119 -32.59 4.40 -9.12
N THR A 120 -31.56 4.95 -8.55
CA THR A 120 -30.41 5.39 -9.32
C THR A 120 -29.69 4.13 -9.79
N LYS A 121 -30.05 3.64 -10.96
CA LYS A 121 -29.20 2.69 -11.68
C LYS A 121 -28.20 3.55 -12.43
N LEU A 122 -26.94 3.51 -12.04
CA LEU A 122 -25.82 3.98 -12.85
C LEU A 122 -25.80 3.16 -14.15
N VAL A 123 -26.50 3.61 -15.14
CA VAL A 123 -26.49 3.01 -16.49
C VAL A 123 -25.42 3.74 -17.26
N GLY A 124 -24.28 3.18 -17.36
CA GLY A 124 -23.24 3.66 -18.25
C GLY A 124 -21.88 3.75 -17.59
N THR A 125 -21.30 2.79 -17.56
CA THR A 125 -20.14 2.24 -18.23
C THR A 125 -18.75 2.67 -17.76
N ALA A 126 -18.44 3.86 -17.33
CA ALA A 126 -17.04 4.20 -17.03
C ALA A 126 -16.55 3.73 -15.64
N PRO A 127 -17.28 3.92 -14.52
CA PRO A 127 -16.79 3.53 -13.22
C PRO A 127 -16.70 2.01 -13.00
N ASP A 128 -17.60 1.26 -13.63
CA ASP A 128 -17.66 -0.20 -13.41
C ASP A 128 -16.55 -0.94 -14.17
N ASN A 129 -16.01 -0.33 -15.22
CA ASN A 129 -14.97 -0.93 -16.04
C ASN A 129 -13.54 -0.71 -15.49
N PHE A 130 -13.35 0.28 -14.63
CA PHE A 130 -12.06 0.56 -14.00
C PHE A 130 -11.94 -0.16 -12.65
N GLU A 131 -11.77 -1.48 -12.70
CA GLU A 131 -11.66 -2.31 -11.51
C GLU A 131 -10.29 -2.19 -10.84
N VAL A 132 -10.27 -2.42 -9.51
CA VAL A 132 -9.00 -2.55 -8.77
C VAL A 132 -8.21 -3.72 -9.34
N GLY A 133 -6.93 -3.50 -9.62
CA GLY A 133 -6.03 -4.46 -10.26
C GLY A 133 -5.89 -4.27 -11.78
N SER A 134 -6.79 -3.49 -12.41
CA SER A 134 -6.73 -3.19 -13.84
C SER A 134 -5.54 -2.29 -14.18
N ILE A 135 -4.98 -2.47 -15.37
CA ILE A 135 -3.93 -1.61 -15.91
C ILE A 135 -4.60 -0.53 -16.75
N VAL A 136 -4.28 0.71 -16.46
CA VAL A 136 -4.73 1.88 -17.21
C VAL A 136 -3.57 2.54 -17.94
N THR A 137 -3.89 3.21 -19.04
CA THR A 137 -2.89 3.90 -19.89
C THR A 137 -3.39 5.30 -20.21
N GLY A 138 -2.54 6.30 -20.03
CA GLY A 138 -2.77 7.67 -20.48
C GLY A 138 -2.63 7.77 -21.98
N SER A 139 -3.63 8.38 -22.66
CA SER A 139 -3.68 8.43 -24.12
C SER A 139 -2.60 9.33 -24.74
N THR A 140 -2.13 10.33 -24.02
CA THR A 140 -1.13 11.30 -24.49
C THR A 140 0.22 11.03 -23.88
N SER A 141 0.27 10.79 -22.56
CA SER A 141 1.52 10.52 -21.84
C SER A 141 2.09 9.13 -22.13
N GLY A 142 1.23 8.16 -22.48
CA GLY A 142 1.60 6.75 -22.58
C GLY A 142 1.90 6.12 -21.21
N THR A 143 1.76 6.88 -20.12
CA THR A 143 1.96 6.41 -18.76
C THR A 143 1.03 5.25 -18.45
N LYS A 144 1.57 4.20 -17.87
CA LYS A 144 0.80 3.03 -17.46
C LYS A 144 0.83 2.88 -15.95
N GLY A 145 -0.28 2.43 -15.39
CA GLY A 145 -0.36 2.17 -13.96
C GLY A 145 -1.40 1.13 -13.65
N ARG A 146 -1.27 0.51 -12.47
CA ARG A 146 -2.24 -0.43 -11.93
C ARG A 146 -3.11 0.26 -10.91
N ILE A 147 -4.41 0.17 -11.04
CA ILE A 147 -5.36 0.70 -10.04
C ILE A 147 -5.23 -0.14 -8.77
N ILE A 148 -4.86 0.48 -7.65
CA ILE A 148 -4.78 -0.16 -6.33
C ILE A 148 -6.05 0.11 -5.53
N LYS A 149 -6.57 1.31 -5.62
CA LYS A 149 -7.79 1.75 -4.93
C LYS A 149 -8.54 2.70 -5.83
N ARG A 150 -9.86 2.64 -5.76
CA ARG A 150 -10.74 3.63 -6.38
C ARG A 150 -11.70 4.20 -5.35
N ASP A 151 -11.97 5.47 -5.47
CA ASP A 151 -13.01 6.15 -4.72
C ASP A 151 -13.91 6.89 -5.70
N LEU A 152 -15.10 6.35 -5.91
CA LEU A 152 -16.04 6.89 -6.90
C LEU A 152 -16.68 8.20 -6.41
N ALA A 153 -16.87 8.37 -5.09
CA ALA A 153 -17.42 9.58 -4.52
C ALA A 153 -16.48 10.77 -4.72
N LEU A 154 -15.18 10.55 -4.53
CA LEU A 154 -14.15 11.57 -4.75
C LEU A 154 -13.71 11.68 -6.21
N GLY A 155 -14.08 10.71 -7.07
CA GLY A 155 -13.58 10.63 -8.45
C GLY A 155 -12.08 10.42 -8.51
N THR A 156 -11.52 9.59 -7.62
CA THR A 156 -10.08 9.37 -7.52
C THR A 156 -9.69 7.91 -7.69
N PHE A 157 -8.57 7.69 -8.37
CA PHE A 157 -7.88 6.41 -8.46
C PHE A 157 -6.50 6.52 -7.83
N VAL A 158 -6.17 5.59 -6.94
CA VAL A 158 -4.78 5.39 -6.50
C VAL A 158 -4.13 4.41 -7.46
N ILE A 159 -3.05 4.84 -8.09
CA ILE A 159 -2.39 4.11 -9.17
C ILE A 159 -0.94 3.83 -8.79
N ASP A 160 -0.54 2.57 -8.90
CA ASP A 160 0.86 2.15 -8.82
C ASP A 160 1.46 2.15 -10.23
N THR A 161 2.40 3.05 -10.48
CA THR A 161 3.13 3.17 -11.73
C THR A 161 4.45 2.39 -11.72
N GLU A 162 4.95 2.01 -10.55
CA GLU A 162 6.26 1.37 -10.40
C GLU A 162 6.24 -0.14 -10.65
N ASN A 163 5.11 -0.81 -10.33
CA ASN A 163 5.00 -2.26 -10.36
C ASN A 163 4.05 -2.79 -11.45
N VAL A 164 3.95 -2.08 -12.56
CA VAL A 164 3.13 -2.53 -13.69
C VAL A 164 3.85 -3.63 -14.44
N VAL A 165 3.28 -4.84 -14.38
CA VAL A 165 3.75 -5.98 -15.17
C VAL A 165 2.76 -6.22 -16.29
N THR A 166 3.19 -6.02 -17.52
CA THR A 166 2.43 -6.40 -18.72
C THR A 166 2.94 -7.73 -19.24
N ARG A 167 2.02 -8.56 -19.72
CA ARG A 167 2.36 -9.84 -20.33
C ARG A 167 2.27 -9.70 -21.85
N SER A 168 3.35 -10.05 -22.55
CA SER A 168 3.37 -10.17 -24.00
C SER A 168 3.49 -11.63 -24.38
N GLU A 169 2.69 -12.07 -25.32
CA GLU A 169 2.77 -13.41 -25.90
C GLU A 169 3.69 -13.39 -27.12
N ILE A 170 4.63 -14.31 -27.14
CA ILE A 170 5.48 -14.59 -28.29
C ILE A 170 4.98 -15.90 -28.89
N THR A 171 4.39 -15.85 -30.04
CA THR A 171 3.80 -17.00 -30.72
C THR A 171 4.61 -17.43 -31.92
N ASP A 172 4.54 -18.71 -32.22
CA ASP A 172 5.10 -19.34 -33.44
C ASP A 172 6.57 -19.00 -33.69
N GLN A 173 7.34 -18.78 -32.64
CA GLN A 173 8.79 -18.63 -32.78
C GLN A 173 9.40 -19.95 -33.22
N VAL A 174 9.99 -19.98 -34.42
CA VAL A 174 10.73 -21.15 -34.91
C VAL A 174 11.98 -21.29 -34.08
N VAL A 175 12.17 -22.48 -33.52
CA VAL A 175 13.29 -22.83 -32.65
C VAL A 175 13.97 -24.13 -33.11
N THR A 176 15.25 -24.27 -32.83
CA THR A 176 16.01 -25.48 -33.21
C THR A 176 16.68 -26.06 -31.98
N PRO A 177 16.14 -27.14 -31.40
CA PRO A 177 16.82 -27.88 -30.37
C PRO A 177 18.12 -28.50 -30.91
N ASN A 178 19.09 -28.71 -30.05
CA ASN A 178 20.29 -29.47 -30.44
C ASN A 178 19.98 -30.98 -30.51
N SER A 179 20.97 -31.78 -30.99
CA SER A 179 20.83 -33.23 -31.12
C SER A 179 20.56 -33.98 -29.80
N ASN A 180 20.77 -33.33 -28.67
CA ASN A 180 20.50 -33.90 -27.34
C ASN A 180 19.10 -33.48 -26.82
N GLY A 181 18.26 -32.89 -27.66
CA GLY A 181 16.94 -32.40 -27.26
C GLY A 181 17.00 -31.24 -26.27
N ILE A 182 18.01 -30.38 -26.35
CA ILE A 182 18.16 -29.21 -25.51
C ILE A 182 17.97 -27.96 -26.38
N LEU A 183 17.11 -27.05 -25.90
CA LEU A 183 16.90 -25.75 -26.49
C LEU A 183 17.23 -24.67 -25.43
N GLU A 184 18.14 -23.78 -25.74
CA GLU A 184 18.46 -22.63 -24.92
C GLU A 184 17.95 -21.36 -25.60
N LEU A 185 17.15 -20.62 -24.88
CA LEU A 185 16.67 -19.29 -25.28
C LEU A 185 17.31 -18.26 -24.34
N GLU A 186 18.07 -17.36 -24.92
CA GLU A 186 18.63 -16.22 -24.23
C GLU A 186 18.23 -14.97 -25.00
N ARG A 187 17.60 -14.03 -24.31
CA ARG A 187 17.26 -12.75 -24.89
C ARG A 187 18.26 -11.71 -24.38
N THR A 188 19.14 -11.29 -25.27
CA THR A 188 20.15 -10.25 -25.03
C THR A 188 19.63 -8.86 -25.35
N ASP A 189 18.53 -8.79 -26.11
CA ASP A 189 17.85 -7.58 -26.54
C ASP A 189 16.85 -7.06 -25.50
N VAL A 190 16.70 -7.77 -24.37
CA VAL A 190 15.71 -7.48 -23.32
C VAL A 190 16.32 -6.60 -22.25
N THR A 191 15.60 -5.58 -21.88
CA THR A 191 15.95 -4.72 -20.73
C THR A 191 15.86 -5.49 -19.41
N GLU A 192 16.47 -4.98 -18.34
CA GLU A 192 16.39 -5.62 -17.00
C GLU A 192 14.96 -5.83 -16.49
N ALA A 193 14.01 -5.11 -17.08
CA ALA A 193 12.60 -5.16 -16.72
C ALA A 193 11.82 -6.35 -17.30
N GLU A 194 12.36 -7.08 -18.28
CA GLU A 194 11.65 -8.19 -18.93
C GLU A 194 12.10 -9.53 -18.37
N THR A 195 11.14 -10.40 -18.03
CA THR A 195 11.40 -11.74 -17.51
C THR A 195 10.47 -12.75 -18.18
N PHE A 196 10.95 -13.98 -18.36
CA PHE A 196 10.08 -15.06 -18.79
C PHE A 196 9.03 -15.41 -17.73
N THR A 197 7.85 -15.85 -18.17
CA THR A 197 6.79 -16.27 -17.27
C THR A 197 6.98 -17.71 -16.76
N SER A 198 6.05 -18.11 -15.88
CA SER A 198 6.01 -19.48 -15.34
C SER A 198 6.04 -20.55 -16.44
N PRO A 199 6.75 -21.67 -16.26
CA PRO A 199 6.83 -22.80 -17.20
C PRO A 199 5.47 -23.34 -17.66
N LYS A 200 4.42 -23.20 -16.87
CA LYS A 200 3.06 -23.64 -17.20
C LYS A 200 2.41 -22.90 -18.38
N LEU A 201 2.99 -21.79 -18.80
CA LEU A 201 2.47 -20.94 -19.89
C LEU A 201 3.24 -21.12 -21.20
N TRP A 202 4.01 -22.18 -21.31
CA TRP A 202 4.82 -22.49 -22.48
C TRP A 202 4.17 -23.62 -23.28
N SER A 203 4.22 -23.52 -24.60
CA SER A 203 3.74 -24.54 -25.52
C SER A 203 4.78 -24.79 -26.60
N LEU A 204 5.18 -26.05 -26.78
CA LEU A 204 6.09 -26.49 -27.84
C LEU A 204 5.28 -27.27 -28.87
N LEU A 205 5.41 -26.90 -30.13
CA LEU A 205 4.88 -27.67 -31.27
C LEU A 205 6.04 -28.31 -32.03
N LYS A 206 5.81 -29.53 -32.53
CA LYS A 206 6.66 -30.25 -33.46
C LYS A 206 5.84 -30.57 -34.69
N ASP A 207 6.23 -30.05 -35.85
CA ASP A 207 5.49 -30.19 -37.12
C ASP A 207 4.01 -29.80 -36.99
N ASP A 208 3.75 -28.68 -36.30
CA ASP A 208 2.44 -28.15 -35.99
C ASP A 208 1.57 -28.98 -35.02
N GLU A 209 2.12 -30.06 -34.44
CA GLU A 209 1.45 -30.82 -33.39
C GLU A 209 1.98 -30.47 -32.00
N LEU A 210 1.08 -30.38 -31.02
CA LEU A 210 1.43 -30.02 -29.64
C LEU A 210 2.24 -31.15 -28.99
N VAL A 211 3.45 -30.85 -28.55
CA VAL A 211 4.25 -31.74 -27.70
C VAL A 211 3.72 -31.72 -26.28
N ALA A 212 3.38 -32.89 -25.75
CA ALA A 212 2.86 -32.97 -24.38
C ALA A 212 3.87 -32.40 -23.37
N ALA A 213 3.41 -31.54 -22.44
CA ALA A 213 4.29 -30.90 -21.46
C ALA A 213 5.01 -31.86 -20.50
N SER A 214 4.59 -33.13 -20.44
CA SER A 214 5.25 -34.18 -19.70
C SER A 214 6.49 -34.76 -20.40
N LEU A 215 6.74 -34.42 -21.67
CA LEU A 215 7.84 -34.94 -22.47
C LEU A 215 9.06 -34.02 -22.47
N TYR A 216 9.00 -32.86 -21.89
CA TYR A 216 10.11 -31.91 -21.80
C TYR A 216 10.08 -31.13 -20.48
N ASP A 217 11.24 -30.72 -20.03
CA ASP A 217 11.41 -29.90 -18.81
C ASP A 217 11.75 -28.47 -19.19
N ILE A 218 11.24 -27.49 -18.43
CA ILE A 218 11.56 -26.10 -18.62
C ILE A 218 12.22 -25.56 -17.34
N GLU A 219 13.44 -25.04 -17.50
CA GLU A 219 14.21 -24.39 -16.46
C GLU A 219 14.39 -22.91 -16.80
N ILE A 220 13.84 -22.03 -15.96
CA ILE A 220 13.99 -20.59 -16.09
C ILE A 220 15.02 -20.12 -15.05
N ASN A 221 16.06 -19.40 -15.49
CA ASN A 221 17.04 -18.88 -14.54
C ASN A 221 16.42 -17.84 -13.59
N PRO A 222 17.00 -17.61 -12.38
CA PRO A 222 16.44 -16.71 -11.39
C PRO A 222 16.26 -15.25 -11.88
N PHE A 223 17.03 -14.84 -12.88
CA PHE A 223 16.95 -13.50 -13.47
C PHE A 223 15.99 -13.42 -14.66
N GLY A 224 15.36 -14.55 -15.05
CA GLY A 224 14.34 -14.59 -16.09
C GLY A 224 14.79 -14.24 -17.50
N ARG A 225 16.09 -14.21 -17.78
CA ARG A 225 16.64 -13.85 -19.11
C ARG A 225 17.00 -15.05 -19.95
N LYS A 226 17.33 -16.19 -19.33
CA LYS A 226 17.68 -17.43 -19.98
C LYS A 226 16.72 -18.53 -19.60
N VAL A 227 16.25 -19.28 -20.59
CA VAL A 227 15.40 -20.44 -20.41
C VAL A 227 16.04 -21.62 -21.11
N THR A 228 16.04 -22.77 -20.45
CA THR A 228 16.51 -24.02 -21.00
C THR A 228 15.38 -25.03 -21.03
N LEU A 229 15.02 -25.52 -22.20
CA LEU A 229 14.14 -26.68 -22.36
C LEU A 229 15.01 -27.90 -22.54
N ARG A 230 14.71 -29.00 -21.83
CA ARG A 230 15.45 -30.26 -21.86
C ARG A 230 14.52 -31.40 -22.21
N ASN A 231 15.12 -32.50 -22.65
CA ASN A 231 14.41 -33.73 -22.95
C ASN A 231 13.38 -33.58 -24.11
N ILE A 232 13.56 -32.58 -24.97
CA ILE A 232 12.69 -32.40 -26.15
C ILE A 232 12.84 -33.65 -27.05
N PRO A 233 11.73 -34.25 -27.51
CA PRO A 233 11.79 -35.34 -28.50
C PRO A 233 12.38 -34.81 -29.80
N PHE A 234 13.70 -34.89 -29.96
CA PHE A 234 14.43 -34.35 -31.12
C PHE A 234 14.35 -35.26 -32.32
N ASP A 235 14.00 -34.67 -33.46
CA ASP A 235 14.00 -35.31 -34.77
C ASP A 235 14.66 -34.38 -35.79
N PRO A 236 15.75 -34.82 -36.48
CA PRO A 236 16.53 -33.95 -37.36
C PRO A 236 15.79 -33.45 -38.62
N GLY A 237 14.58 -33.82 -38.86
CA GLY A 237 13.80 -33.38 -40.02
C GLY A 237 12.59 -32.51 -39.64
N SER A 238 12.34 -32.40 -38.34
CA SER A 238 11.11 -31.71 -37.84
C SER A 238 11.33 -30.24 -37.61
N THR A 239 10.22 -29.48 -37.79
CA THR A 239 10.16 -28.05 -37.46
C THR A 239 9.58 -27.87 -36.07
N TYR A 240 10.28 -27.10 -35.23
CA TYR A 240 9.82 -26.80 -33.88
C TYR A 240 9.37 -25.35 -33.80
N LYS A 241 8.22 -25.12 -33.16
CA LYS A 241 7.69 -23.79 -32.87
C LYS A 241 7.39 -23.67 -31.37
N LEU A 242 7.67 -22.52 -30.82
CA LEU A 242 7.50 -22.24 -29.39
C LEU A 242 6.58 -21.05 -29.19
N THR A 243 5.59 -21.22 -28.31
CA THR A 243 4.77 -20.12 -27.79
C THR A 243 5.07 -19.95 -26.32
N TYR A 244 5.38 -18.73 -25.91
CA TYR A 244 5.67 -18.40 -24.51
C TYR A 244 5.29 -16.95 -24.20
N TYR A 245 5.29 -16.61 -22.90
CA TYR A 245 4.96 -15.27 -22.44
C TYR A 245 6.17 -14.63 -21.78
N ILE A 246 6.29 -13.33 -22.00
CA ILE A 246 7.25 -12.44 -21.33
C ILE A 246 6.47 -11.47 -20.46
N ASN A 247 6.92 -11.30 -19.22
CA ASN A 247 6.48 -10.22 -18.38
C ASN A 247 7.43 -9.03 -18.58
N SER A 248 6.88 -7.90 -18.97
CA SER A 248 7.61 -6.64 -19.01
C SER A 248 7.20 -5.81 -17.81
N LYS A 249 8.14 -5.46 -16.94
CA LYS A 249 7.93 -4.46 -15.91
C LYS A 249 8.05 -3.10 -16.59
N ASN A 250 6.91 -2.49 -16.90
CA ASN A 250 6.90 -1.12 -17.37
C ASN A 250 7.17 -0.20 -16.18
N LEU A 251 8.40 0.25 -16.03
CA LEU A 251 8.72 1.42 -15.24
C LEU A 251 8.21 2.61 -16.05
N SER A 252 7.06 3.14 -15.68
CA SER A 252 6.57 4.37 -16.24
C SER A 252 7.20 5.51 -15.47
N ASP A 253 8.21 6.14 -16.04
CA ASP A 253 8.78 7.39 -15.51
C ASP A 253 7.84 8.59 -15.78
N GLY A 254 6.70 8.33 -16.41
CA GLY A 254 5.74 9.35 -16.80
C GLY A 254 4.70 9.62 -15.71
N THR A 255 4.15 10.82 -15.77
CA THR A 255 2.97 11.23 -15.02
C THR A 255 1.77 11.32 -15.96
N PHE A 256 0.57 11.08 -15.45
CA PHE A 256 -0.65 11.29 -16.20
C PHE A 256 -0.90 12.78 -16.40
N VAL A 257 -1.24 13.18 -17.62
CA VAL A 257 -1.40 14.60 -17.97
C VAL A 257 -2.86 15.01 -17.85
N ALA A 258 -3.10 16.15 -17.23
CA ALA A 258 -4.46 16.71 -17.15
C ALA A 258 -5.04 16.92 -18.55
N GLY A 259 -6.27 16.49 -18.75
CA GLY A 259 -6.99 16.57 -20.03
C GLY A 259 -6.79 15.36 -20.95
N GLU A 260 -5.93 14.41 -20.61
CA GLU A 260 -5.81 13.18 -21.39
C GLU A 260 -6.89 12.15 -21.04
N GLY A 261 -7.14 11.23 -21.98
CA GLY A 261 -7.98 10.06 -21.73
C GLY A 261 -7.23 8.99 -20.94
N LEU A 262 -7.78 8.54 -19.83
CA LEU A 262 -7.33 7.34 -19.14
C LEU A 262 -8.06 6.16 -19.73
N SER A 263 -7.35 5.29 -20.44
CA SER A 263 -7.93 4.13 -21.10
C SER A 263 -7.63 2.83 -20.36
N TYR A 264 -8.58 1.93 -20.41
CA TYR A 264 -8.48 0.59 -19.87
C TYR A 264 -8.94 -0.39 -20.96
N ARG A 265 -8.15 -1.42 -21.20
CA ARG A 265 -8.49 -2.47 -22.13
C ARG A 265 -9.29 -3.57 -21.43
N ASN A 266 -10.53 -3.71 -21.81
CA ASN A 266 -11.39 -4.77 -21.32
C ASN A 266 -11.06 -6.10 -22.06
N PRO A 267 -11.25 -7.28 -21.44
CA PRO A 267 -11.04 -8.59 -22.07
C PRO A 267 -11.82 -8.80 -23.37
N ALA A 268 -12.93 -8.07 -23.57
CA ALA A 268 -13.70 -8.07 -24.82
C ALA A 268 -13.12 -7.19 -25.92
N GLY A 269 -12.01 -6.48 -25.68
CA GLY A 269 -11.32 -5.66 -26.68
C GLY A 269 -11.87 -4.24 -26.88
N THR A 270 -12.82 -3.82 -26.05
CA THR A 270 -13.33 -2.44 -26.04
C THR A 270 -12.51 -1.56 -25.11
N ASP A 271 -11.94 -0.49 -25.65
CA ASP A 271 -11.29 0.54 -24.84
C ASP A 271 -12.34 1.49 -24.28
N THR A 272 -12.32 1.67 -22.96
CA THR A 272 -13.12 2.68 -22.27
C THR A 272 -12.19 3.78 -21.83
N SER A 273 -12.58 5.05 -21.99
CA SER A 273 -11.74 6.18 -21.60
C SER A 273 -12.45 7.09 -20.60
N MET A 274 -11.71 7.58 -19.63
CA MET A 274 -12.11 8.64 -18.70
C MET A 274 -11.16 9.81 -18.85
N LEU A 275 -11.62 11.02 -18.57
CA LEU A 275 -10.80 12.21 -18.64
C LEU A 275 -10.03 12.40 -17.34
N VAL A 276 -8.71 12.48 -17.41
CA VAL A 276 -7.84 12.82 -16.30
C VAL A 276 -7.98 14.31 -15.96
N HIS A 277 -8.28 14.64 -14.71
CA HIS A 277 -8.29 16.02 -14.22
C HIS A 277 -6.91 16.45 -13.73
N GLY A 278 -6.18 15.55 -13.13
CA GLY A 278 -4.82 15.78 -12.64
C GLY A 278 -4.27 14.57 -11.91
N GLU A 279 -2.97 14.59 -11.71
CA GLU A 279 -2.24 13.63 -10.90
C GLU A 279 -1.49 14.37 -9.78
N MET A 280 -1.46 13.76 -8.62
CA MET A 280 -0.70 14.24 -7.47
C MET A 280 -0.15 13.07 -6.66
N PRO A 281 0.91 13.27 -5.85
CA PRO A 281 1.31 12.26 -4.87
C PRO A 281 0.14 11.90 -3.95
N GLN A 282 -0.07 10.60 -3.70
CA GLN A 282 -1.21 10.10 -2.93
C GLN A 282 -1.34 10.78 -1.55
N TYR A 283 -0.22 11.02 -0.87
CA TYR A 283 -0.24 11.62 0.47
C TYR A 283 -0.78 13.07 0.49
N LEU A 284 -0.77 13.77 -0.67
CA LEU A 284 -1.38 15.10 -0.84
C LEU A 284 -2.81 15.03 -1.37
N GLY A 285 -3.26 13.85 -1.76
CA GLY A 285 -4.62 13.66 -2.26
C GLY A 285 -5.66 13.73 -1.16
N THR A 286 -6.91 14.00 -1.56
CA THR A 286 -8.06 14.10 -0.66
C THR A 286 -8.31 12.77 0.04
N HIS A 287 -8.36 12.80 1.37
CA HIS A 287 -8.80 11.68 2.20
C HIS A 287 -10.32 11.72 2.39
N HIS A 288 -10.85 12.88 2.81
CA HIS A 288 -12.27 13.11 3.04
C HIS A 288 -12.56 14.62 3.14
N TYR A 289 -13.82 14.94 3.34
CA TYR A 289 -14.28 16.30 3.63
C TYR A 289 -14.90 16.38 5.02
N GLU A 290 -14.73 17.51 5.69
CA GLU A 290 -15.30 17.82 7.00
C GLU A 290 -16.11 19.10 6.98
N ASP A 291 -17.08 19.23 7.92
CA ASP A 291 -17.74 20.49 8.22
C ASP A 291 -16.87 21.36 9.15
N ALA A 292 -17.35 22.57 9.46
CA ALA A 292 -16.66 23.49 10.37
C ALA A 292 -16.50 22.94 11.81
N ASN A 293 -17.19 21.86 12.17
CA ASN A 293 -17.11 21.21 13.47
C ASN A 293 -16.23 19.93 13.43
N GLY A 294 -15.55 19.65 12.32
CA GLY A 294 -14.72 18.46 12.15
C GLY A 294 -15.52 17.16 11.95
N ARG A 295 -16.77 17.25 11.49
CA ARG A 295 -17.58 16.07 11.20
C ARG A 295 -17.43 15.71 9.73
N PHE A 296 -17.30 14.41 9.47
CA PHE A 296 -17.22 13.85 8.13
C PHE A 296 -18.44 14.25 7.28
N ILE A 297 -18.19 14.67 6.05
CA ILE A 297 -19.20 14.99 5.03
C ILE A 297 -19.06 14.02 3.87
N ASP A 298 -20.16 13.36 3.52
CA ASP A 298 -20.23 12.56 2.31
C ASP A 298 -20.36 13.44 1.07
N ILE A 299 -19.64 13.05 0.02
CA ILE A 299 -19.77 13.63 -1.32
C ILE A 299 -20.72 12.75 -2.13
N ASN A 300 -21.65 13.38 -2.83
CA ASN A 300 -22.52 12.65 -3.75
C ASN A 300 -21.67 12.09 -4.91
N PRO A 301 -21.60 10.75 -5.07
CA PRO A 301 -20.78 10.15 -6.12
C PRO A 301 -21.30 10.40 -7.54
N LEU A 302 -22.54 10.90 -7.68
CA LEU A 302 -23.16 11.13 -8.99
C LEU A 302 -22.72 12.45 -9.62
N ASP A 303 -22.58 13.49 -8.83
CA ASP A 303 -22.26 14.84 -9.30
C ASP A 303 -20.93 15.37 -8.79
N GLN A 304 -20.31 14.67 -7.82
CA GLN A 304 -19.04 15.05 -7.20
C GLN A 304 -19.04 16.49 -6.64
N THR A 305 -20.22 17.04 -6.37
CA THR A 305 -20.35 18.39 -5.83
C THR A 305 -19.97 18.41 -4.36
N LYS A 306 -19.10 19.36 -4.02
CA LYS A 306 -18.72 19.61 -2.63
C LYS A 306 -19.85 20.39 -1.95
N PRO A 307 -20.34 19.95 -0.78
CA PRO A 307 -21.24 20.77 0.02
C PRO A 307 -20.60 22.12 0.35
N SER A 308 -21.45 23.17 0.41
CA SER A 308 -20.97 24.52 0.76
C SER A 308 -20.34 24.51 2.16
N GLY A 309 -19.12 25.04 2.27
CA GLY A 309 -18.38 25.08 3.53
C GLY A 309 -17.61 23.80 3.88
N ALA A 310 -17.58 22.82 2.98
CA ALA A 310 -16.77 21.62 3.18
C ALA A 310 -15.27 21.93 3.17
N ILE A 311 -14.58 21.47 4.19
CA ILE A 311 -13.12 21.58 4.36
C ILE A 311 -12.49 20.28 3.87
N GLU A 312 -11.57 20.41 2.92
CA GLU A 312 -10.82 19.26 2.39
C GLU A 312 -9.73 18.85 3.38
N LYS A 313 -9.66 17.55 3.67
CA LYS A 313 -8.59 16.91 4.44
C LYS A 313 -7.80 16.00 3.52
N THR A 314 -6.49 16.22 3.41
CA THR A 314 -5.60 15.33 2.67
C THR A 314 -5.24 14.11 3.50
N MET A 315 -4.63 13.08 2.88
CA MET A 315 -4.07 11.92 3.60
C MET A 315 -3.04 12.36 4.65
N LYS A 316 -2.23 13.38 4.32
CA LYS A 316 -1.26 13.95 5.24
C LYS A 316 -1.94 14.68 6.40
N ASP A 317 -3.00 15.47 6.14
CA ASP A 317 -3.73 16.18 7.19
C ASP A 317 -4.40 15.18 8.15
N TYR A 318 -4.92 14.08 7.63
CA TYR A 318 -5.48 13.01 8.46
C TYR A 318 -4.43 12.38 9.40
N LEU A 319 -3.21 12.13 8.91
CA LEU A 319 -2.11 11.67 9.76
C LEU A 319 -1.65 12.72 10.77
N ASP A 320 -1.66 14.00 10.38
CA ASP A 320 -1.31 15.10 11.29
C ASP A 320 -2.35 15.26 12.42
N ASP A 321 -3.63 15.13 12.10
CA ASP A 321 -4.71 15.14 13.09
C ASP A 321 -4.58 13.97 14.09
N GLN A 322 -4.24 12.76 13.62
CA GLN A 322 -3.94 11.62 14.48
C GLN A 322 -2.72 11.88 15.36
N ASN A 323 -1.68 12.47 14.81
CA ASN A 323 -0.46 12.85 15.52
C ASN A 323 -0.72 13.94 16.58
N GLU A 324 -1.54 14.93 16.27
CA GLU A 324 -1.97 15.97 17.23
C GLU A 324 -2.75 15.37 18.42
N ALA A 325 -3.58 14.35 18.16
CA ALA A 325 -4.28 13.63 19.23
C ALA A 325 -3.34 12.95 20.23
N LEU A 326 -2.15 12.51 19.77
CA LEU A 326 -1.14 11.90 20.66
C LEU A 326 -0.49 12.90 21.62
N ARG A 327 -0.60 14.21 21.37
CA ARG A 327 0.03 15.25 22.20
C ARG A 327 -0.68 15.50 23.54
N GLN A 328 -1.93 15.05 23.66
CA GLN A 328 -2.68 15.15 24.91
C GLN A 328 -2.34 13.95 25.79
N ILE A 329 -1.54 14.17 26.82
CA ILE A 329 -1.09 13.11 27.72
C ILE A 329 -1.40 13.44 29.16
N LYS A 330 -1.41 12.40 29.99
CA LYS A 330 -1.38 12.53 31.44
C LYS A 330 0.05 12.36 31.93
N VAL A 331 0.46 13.25 32.82
CA VAL A 331 1.78 13.23 33.43
C VAL A 331 1.66 13.05 34.94
N ILE A 332 2.59 12.31 35.55
CA ILE A 332 2.64 12.16 36.98
C ILE A 332 3.04 13.52 37.60
N LYS A 333 2.37 13.93 38.66
CA LYS A 333 2.69 15.18 39.30
C LYS A 333 4.14 15.22 39.78
N PRO A 334 4.86 16.35 39.64
CA PRO A 334 6.28 16.45 40.02
C PRO A 334 6.59 16.09 41.48
N ASP A 335 5.66 16.33 42.39
CA ASP A 335 5.77 15.98 43.79
C ASP A 335 5.62 14.48 44.10
N GLN A 336 5.06 13.72 43.15
CA GLN A 336 4.79 12.29 43.31
C GLN A 336 5.78 11.40 42.52
N ILE A 337 6.55 11.97 41.60
CA ILE A 337 7.37 11.21 40.63
C ILE A 337 8.47 10.38 41.33
N ASP A 338 9.18 10.94 42.31
CA ASP A 338 10.29 10.25 42.97
C ASP A 338 9.79 9.05 43.76
N GLY A 339 8.65 9.21 44.48
CA GLY A 339 8.01 8.11 45.20
C GLY A 339 7.59 6.96 44.30
N LEU A 340 7.03 7.28 43.12
CA LEU A 340 6.63 6.30 42.15
C LEU A 340 7.85 5.59 41.54
N VAL A 341 8.89 6.32 41.15
CA VAL A 341 10.12 5.75 40.59
C VAL A 341 10.83 4.83 41.62
N GLN A 342 10.87 5.21 42.87
CA GLN A 342 11.45 4.35 43.94
C GLN A 342 10.65 3.05 44.10
N ARG A 343 9.31 3.13 44.15
CA ARG A 343 8.47 1.93 44.22
C ARG A 343 8.61 1.05 42.97
N PHE A 344 8.66 1.65 41.79
CA PHE A 344 8.88 0.92 40.56
C PHE A 344 10.21 0.14 40.59
N ARG A 345 11.30 0.79 40.99
CA ARG A 345 12.63 0.13 41.16
C ARG A 345 12.58 -1.02 42.13
N GLN A 346 11.90 -0.85 43.28
CA GLN A 346 11.73 -1.93 44.27
C GLN A 346 10.97 -3.13 43.68
N LEU A 347 9.90 -2.88 42.91
CA LEU A 347 9.13 -3.95 42.27
C LEU A 347 9.94 -4.68 41.19
N MET A 348 10.84 -3.98 40.52
CA MET A 348 11.72 -4.54 39.50
C MET A 348 12.98 -5.22 40.07
N GLY A 349 13.16 -5.22 41.39
CA GLY A 349 14.28 -5.86 42.05
C GLY A 349 15.63 -5.13 41.88
N GLN A 350 15.58 -3.81 41.69
CA GLN A 350 16.75 -2.93 41.56
C GLN A 350 16.95 -2.10 42.82
#